data_5b51f457d5480f4d3a187d8368cfe1a4
#
_entry.id   5b51f457d5480f4d3a187d8368cfe1a4
#
_cell.length_a   1.000
_cell.length_b   1.000
_cell.length_c   1.000
_cell.angle_alpha   90.00
_cell.angle_beta   90.00
_cell.angle_gamma   90.00
#
_symmetry.space_group_name_H-M   'P 1'
#
loop_
_entity.id
_entity.type
_entity.pdbx_description
1 polymer ?
#
loop_
_entity_poly.entity_id
_entity_poly.type
_entity_poly.pdbx_seq_one_letter_code
_entity_poly.pdbx_strand_id
1 'polypeptide(L)'
;MNYKSKFKVVEFIVRSEKSSEWESIINLISNYFPYEISEKTENYLRVHVLIYGSEDVKIIQTLAKQIYGKVMPFGHVRTVIIEY
;
A
#
# COMPACT_ATOMS: atom_id res chain seq x y z
N MET A 1 13.92 -25.12 16.74
CA MET A 1 14.16 -23.89 15.97
C MET A 1 12.85 -23.18 15.68
N ASN A 2 12.89 -21.91 15.74
CA ASN A 2 11.69 -21.10 15.57
C ASN A 2 11.60 -20.55 14.15
N TYR A 3 10.63 -21.03 13.40
CA TYR A 3 10.39 -20.60 12.03
C TYR A 3 9.19 -19.67 11.93
N LYS A 4 8.95 -18.91 12.98
CA LYS A 4 7.88 -17.93 12.87
C LYS A 4 8.05 -17.11 11.63
N SER A 5 6.96 -16.87 10.97
CA SER A 5 6.95 -16.00 9.83
C SER A 5 7.60 -14.67 10.19
N LYS A 6 8.50 -14.22 9.35
CA LYS A 6 9.15 -12.92 9.52
C LYS A 6 8.49 -11.85 8.68
N PHE A 7 7.41 -12.19 8.02
CA PHE A 7 6.74 -11.24 7.16
C PHE A 7 5.46 -10.72 7.79
N LYS A 8 5.08 -9.55 7.36
CA LYS A 8 3.78 -8.95 7.68
C LYS A 8 3.13 -8.54 6.39
N VAL A 9 1.82 -8.49 6.39
CA VAL A 9 1.06 -7.96 5.28
C VAL A 9 0.67 -6.53 5.63
N VAL A 10 0.95 -5.62 4.71
CA VAL A 10 0.52 -4.23 4.85
C VAL A 10 -0.59 -3.99 3.84
N GLU A 11 -1.67 -3.44 4.32
CA GLU A 11 -2.80 -3.08 3.48
C GLU A 11 -2.81 -1.58 3.26
N PHE A 12 -2.73 -1.18 2.00
CA PHE A 12 -2.96 0.20 1.62
C PHE A 12 -4.42 0.33 1.20
N ILE A 13 -5.12 1.23 1.84
CA ILE A 13 -6.51 1.53 1.51
C ILE A 13 -6.51 2.97 1.00
N VAL A 14 -6.82 3.13 -0.28
CA VAL A 14 -6.79 4.43 -0.95
C VAL A 14 -8.18 4.78 -1.42
N ARG A 15 -8.65 5.95 -1.05
CA ARG A 15 -9.91 6.49 -1.53
C ARG A 15 -9.63 7.77 -2.29
N SER A 16 -10.23 7.91 -3.44
CA SER A 16 -10.06 9.10 -4.27
C SER A 16 -11.12 9.16 -5.34
N GLU A 17 -11.45 10.38 -5.74
CA GLU A 17 -12.27 10.60 -6.92
C GLU A 17 -11.44 10.50 -8.19
N LYS A 18 -10.12 10.30 -8.05
CA LYS A 18 -9.18 10.25 -9.17
C LYS A 18 -8.78 8.81 -9.46
N SER A 19 -9.70 8.00 -9.94
CA SER A 19 -9.39 6.60 -10.28
C SER A 19 -8.33 6.50 -11.38
N SER A 20 -8.14 7.55 -12.17
CA SER A 20 -7.07 7.59 -13.16
C SER A 20 -5.68 7.48 -12.54
N GLU A 21 -5.56 7.72 -11.24
CA GLU A 21 -4.30 7.59 -10.52
C GLU A 21 -4.00 6.16 -10.09
N TRP A 22 -4.96 5.22 -10.21
CA TRP A 22 -4.75 3.85 -9.72
C TRP A 22 -3.54 3.19 -10.38
N GLU A 23 -3.39 3.32 -11.69
CA GLU A 23 -2.25 2.76 -12.41
C GLU A 23 -0.92 3.30 -11.88
N SER A 24 -0.85 4.60 -11.68
CA SER A 24 0.34 5.28 -11.16
C SER A 24 0.67 4.80 -9.74
N ILE A 25 -0.35 4.65 -8.90
CA ILE A 25 -0.18 4.20 -7.53
C ILE A 25 0.31 2.75 -7.50
N ILE A 26 -0.30 1.90 -8.30
CA ILE A 26 0.08 0.49 -8.38
C ILE A 26 1.53 0.36 -8.88
N ASN A 27 1.90 1.12 -9.90
CA ASN A 27 3.27 1.12 -10.40
C ASN A 27 4.27 1.57 -9.33
N LEU A 28 3.90 2.57 -8.56
CA LEU A 28 4.74 3.07 -7.48
C LEU A 28 4.97 1.97 -6.44
N ILE A 29 3.91 1.29 -6.03
CA ILE A 29 4.02 0.18 -5.07
C ILE A 29 4.89 -0.93 -5.63
N SER A 30 4.68 -1.29 -6.89
CA SER A 30 5.38 -2.40 -7.54
C SER A 30 6.90 -2.18 -7.64
N ASN A 31 7.34 -0.92 -7.60
CA ASN A 31 8.76 -0.61 -7.61
C ASN A 31 9.47 -1.03 -6.32
N TYR A 32 8.72 -1.24 -5.26
CA TYR A 32 9.30 -1.53 -3.95
C TYR A 32 8.94 -2.90 -3.41
N PHE A 33 7.74 -3.38 -3.70
CA PHE A 33 7.23 -4.62 -3.11
C PHE A 33 6.42 -5.43 -4.08
N PRO A 34 6.44 -6.76 -3.95
CA PRO A 34 5.40 -7.58 -4.55
C PRO A 34 4.04 -7.18 -3.96
N TYR A 35 3.02 -7.21 -4.76
CA TYR A 35 1.71 -6.74 -4.33
C TYR A 35 0.59 -7.61 -4.89
N GLU A 36 -0.57 -7.47 -4.26
CA GLU A 36 -1.81 -8.08 -4.74
C GLU A 36 -2.91 -7.04 -4.60
N ILE A 37 -3.69 -6.88 -5.65
CA ILE A 37 -4.84 -5.98 -5.60
C ILE A 37 -5.99 -6.75 -5.00
N SER A 38 -6.45 -6.29 -3.82
CA SER A 38 -7.56 -6.92 -3.12
C SER A 38 -8.90 -6.39 -3.60
N GLU A 39 -8.95 -5.09 -3.91
CA GLU A 39 -10.16 -4.46 -4.38
C GLU A 39 -9.81 -3.23 -5.21
N LYS A 40 -10.58 -3.00 -6.27
CA LYS A 40 -10.36 -1.86 -7.15
C LYS A 40 -11.69 -1.42 -7.73
N THR A 41 -12.09 -0.21 -7.40
CA THR A 41 -13.31 0.40 -7.94
C THR A 41 -12.97 1.79 -8.47
N GLU A 42 -13.98 2.54 -8.88
CA GLU A 42 -13.77 3.90 -9.38
C GLU A 42 -13.18 4.84 -8.34
N ASN A 43 -13.49 4.62 -7.07
CA ASN A 43 -13.07 5.55 -6.02
C ASN A 43 -12.40 4.85 -4.84
N TYR A 44 -12.01 3.59 -5.00
CA TYR A 44 -11.47 2.81 -3.91
C TYR A 44 -10.45 1.81 -4.44
N LEU A 45 -9.29 1.75 -3.80
CA LEU A 45 -8.23 0.81 -4.14
C LEU A 45 -7.68 0.21 -2.85
N ARG A 46 -7.62 -1.11 -2.80
CA ARG A 46 -7.01 -1.82 -1.68
C ARG A 46 -5.93 -2.73 -2.21
N VAL A 47 -4.71 -2.55 -1.73
CA VAL A 47 -3.54 -3.31 -2.17
C VAL A 47 -2.86 -3.91 -0.96
N HIS A 48 -2.47 -5.17 -1.07
CA HIS A 48 -1.70 -5.86 -0.04
C HIS A 48 -0.27 -6.01 -0.51
N VAL A 49 0.68 -5.73 0.38
CA VAL A 49 2.10 -5.94 0.11
C VAL A 49 2.72 -6.73 1.25
N LEU A 50 3.77 -7.49 0.94
CA LEU A 50 4.53 -8.24 1.94
C LEU A 50 5.77 -7.47 2.34
N ILE A 51 6.00 -7.36 3.64
CA ILE A 51 7.23 -6.76 4.15
C ILE A 51 7.91 -7.74 5.10
N TYR A 52 9.22 -7.60 5.22
CA TYR A 52 10.00 -8.57 5.98
C TYR A 52 10.79 -7.99 7.14
N GLY A 53 11.14 -6.74 7.12
CA GLY A 53 11.99 -6.17 8.14
C GLY A 53 11.57 -4.77 8.54
N SER A 54 12.23 -4.25 9.58
CA SER A 54 11.93 -2.90 10.07
C SER A 54 12.27 -1.83 9.03
N GLU A 55 13.21 -2.11 8.14
CA GLU A 55 13.56 -1.17 7.06
C GLU A 55 12.41 -1.00 6.10
N ASP A 56 11.65 -2.07 5.86
CA ASP A 56 10.49 -2.02 4.99
C ASP A 56 9.41 -1.09 5.53
N VAL A 57 9.30 -1.00 6.86
CA VAL A 57 8.32 -0.10 7.49
C VAL A 57 8.58 1.35 7.09
N LYS A 58 9.86 1.74 7.02
CA LYS A 58 10.21 3.10 6.60
C LYS A 58 9.83 3.34 5.15
N ILE A 59 10.03 2.34 4.30
CA ILE A 59 9.65 2.42 2.89
C ILE A 59 8.13 2.54 2.77
N ILE A 60 7.40 1.78 3.58
CA ILE A 60 5.93 1.85 3.61
C ILE A 60 5.46 3.26 3.97
N GLN A 61 6.10 3.88 4.97
CA GLN A 61 5.74 5.24 5.37
C GLN A 61 5.99 6.24 4.25
N THR A 62 7.11 6.10 3.55
CA THR A 62 7.43 6.95 2.41
C THR A 62 6.43 6.75 1.27
N LEU A 63 6.10 5.49 0.98
CA LEU A 63 5.10 5.15 -0.03
C LEU A 63 3.74 5.77 0.30
N ALA A 64 3.31 5.64 1.55
CA ALA A 64 2.02 6.19 1.97
C ALA A 64 1.97 7.70 1.72
N LYS A 65 3.05 8.41 2.01
CA LYS A 65 3.12 9.86 1.76
C LYS A 65 3.06 10.18 0.27
N GLN A 66 3.76 9.40 -0.54
CA GLN A 66 3.77 9.61 -1.99
C GLN A 66 2.39 9.32 -2.58
N ILE A 67 1.72 8.27 -2.12
CA ILE A 67 0.38 7.94 -2.57
C ILE A 67 -0.58 9.06 -2.16
N TYR A 68 -0.46 9.54 -0.93
CA TYR A 68 -1.29 10.62 -0.45
C TYR A 68 -1.14 11.87 -1.33
N GLY A 69 0.09 12.18 -1.71
CA GLY A 69 0.35 13.31 -2.59
C GLY A 69 -0.33 13.19 -3.95
N LYS A 70 -0.53 11.96 -4.43
CA LYS A 70 -1.20 11.72 -5.70
C LYS A 70 -2.71 11.93 -5.63
N VAL A 71 -3.32 11.69 -4.48
CA VAL A 71 -4.78 11.75 -4.34
C VAL A 71 -5.28 13.03 -3.70
N MET A 72 -4.42 13.76 -2.99
CA MET A 72 -4.79 15.05 -2.40
C MET A 72 -5.27 16.02 -3.45
N PRO A 73 -6.18 16.95 -3.12
CA PRO A 73 -6.94 17.04 -1.88
C PRO A 73 -8.23 16.21 -1.88
N PHE A 74 -8.46 15.41 -2.91
CA PHE A 74 -9.74 14.73 -3.13
C PHE A 74 -9.73 13.27 -2.68
N GLY A 75 -8.80 12.91 -1.82
CA GLY A 75 -8.73 11.54 -1.35
C GLY A 75 -7.89 11.41 -0.10
N HIS A 76 -7.74 10.19 0.35
CA HIS A 76 -6.89 9.87 1.48
C HIS A 76 -6.37 8.44 1.41
N VAL A 77 -5.33 8.19 2.18
CA VAL A 77 -4.66 6.90 2.24
C VAL A 77 -4.65 6.43 3.68
N ARG A 78 -4.96 5.18 3.88
CA ARG A 78 -4.85 4.54 5.18
C ARG A 78 -3.96 3.32 5.04
N THR A 79 -3.07 3.12 6.00
CA THR A 79 -2.17 1.97 6.03
C THR A 79 -2.48 1.13 7.25
N VAL A 80 -2.68 -0.16 7.05
CA VAL A 80 -2.95 -1.11 8.12
C VAL A 80 -1.93 -2.23 8.04
N ILE A 81 -1.29 -2.53 9.16
CA ILE A 81 -0.36 -3.65 9.23
C ILE A 81 -1.11 -4.83 9.82
N ILE A 82 -1.15 -5.91 9.06
CA ILE A 82 -1.81 -7.13 9.48
C ILE A 82 -0.73 -8.11 9.92
N GLU A 83 -0.81 -8.54 11.16
CA GLU A 83 0.14 -9.50 11.70
C GLU A 83 -0.49 -10.89 11.75
N TYR A 84 0.29 -11.87 11.32
CA TYR A 84 -0.11 -13.27 11.37
C TYR A 84 0.65 -14.03 12.45
#